data_c5ddd41c1ec288467af1ff77a0607e77
#
_entry.id   c5ddd41c1ec288467af1ff77a0607e77
#
_cell.length_a   1.000
_cell.length_b   1.000
_cell.length_c   1.000
_cell.angle_alpha   90.00
_cell.angle_beta   90.00
_cell.angle_gamma   90.00
#
_symmetry.space_group_name_H-M   'P 1'
#
loop_
_entity.id
_entity.type
_entity.pdbx_description
1 polymer ?
#
loop_
_entity_poly.entity_id
_entity_poly.type
_entity_poly.pdbx_seq_one_letter_code
_entity_poly.pdbx_strand_id
1 'polypeptide(L)'
;MAGGREIKTKIKSVQNTRKVTRALEMVSASKIRKAQERMRTSRPYAHAMKQVIGHLAEANTDYQHPFLVERDKVARVGYIVISSDRGLAGGLNNNLFRKLLGEIRQFNEQGVEVDMVTIGQKASAFFRRIKVNMVGSVSHLGDLPRLDDLVGVIKVMLDAYTEGKVDRVFVVYNHFVNTMTQKATFEQLLPLPPSRTGVPSHDWDYLYEPDPAAVLDHVITRYIESLVYQAVLENVASEHAARMVAMKAASDNASKLIDTLQLVYNKASQAAITQEISEIVGGAAAV
;
A
#
# COMPACT_ATOMS: atom_id res chain seq x y z
N MET A 1 6.62 -17.48 45.70
CA MET A 1 6.77 -18.42 44.54
C MET A 1 5.81 -18.17 43.37
N ALA A 2 4.62 -17.61 43.55
CA ALA A 2 3.68 -17.33 42.43
C ALA A 2 4.24 -16.36 41.37
N GLY A 3 4.84 -15.24 41.79
CA GLY A 3 5.35 -14.20 40.88
C GLY A 3 6.52 -14.65 39.97
N GLY A 4 7.42 -15.50 40.47
CA GLY A 4 8.54 -15.99 39.64
C GLY A 4 8.09 -16.93 38.50
N ARG A 5 7.07 -17.74 38.73
CA ARG A 5 6.50 -18.62 37.71
C ARG A 5 5.78 -17.86 36.61
N GLU A 6 5.08 -16.79 36.98
CA GLU A 6 4.40 -15.91 36.03
C GLU A 6 5.39 -15.17 35.14
N ILE A 7 6.48 -14.61 35.72
CA ILE A 7 7.53 -13.93 34.97
C ILE A 7 8.20 -14.89 33.98
N LYS A 8 8.49 -16.12 34.39
CA LYS A 8 9.07 -17.15 33.51
C LYS A 8 8.17 -17.49 32.34
N THR A 9 6.86 -17.59 32.57
CA THR A 9 5.86 -17.81 31.51
C THR A 9 5.83 -16.62 30.52
N LYS A 10 5.91 -15.39 31.04
CA LYS A 10 5.94 -14.18 30.21
C LYS A 10 7.22 -14.11 29.36
N ILE A 11 8.38 -14.46 29.93
CA ILE A 11 9.65 -14.56 29.15
C ILE A 11 9.48 -15.55 27.99
N LYS A 12 8.93 -16.73 28.25
CA LYS A 12 8.71 -17.76 27.20
C LYS A 12 7.76 -17.25 26.10
N SER A 13 6.70 -16.56 26.45
CA SER A 13 5.76 -15.95 25.50
C SER A 13 6.46 -14.91 24.61
N VAL A 14 7.24 -13.99 25.21
CA VAL A 14 7.98 -12.98 24.45
C VAL A 14 9.07 -13.59 23.56
N GLN A 15 9.74 -14.65 24.03
CA GLN A 15 10.70 -15.40 23.20
C GLN A 15 10.04 -16.03 21.97
N ASN A 16 8.83 -16.56 22.10
CA ASN A 16 8.08 -17.09 20.95
C ASN A 16 7.68 -15.97 19.99
N THR A 17 7.20 -14.85 20.52
CA THR A 17 6.88 -13.66 19.69
C THR A 17 8.11 -13.18 18.92
N ARG A 18 9.29 -13.11 19.55
CA ARG A 18 10.55 -12.76 18.89
C ARG A 18 10.91 -13.72 17.75
N LYS A 19 10.72 -15.01 17.94
CA LYS A 19 10.97 -16.01 16.87
C LYS A 19 10.05 -15.77 15.67
N VAL A 20 8.78 -15.50 15.91
CA VAL A 20 7.78 -15.24 14.86
C VAL A 20 8.10 -13.95 14.12
N THR A 21 8.40 -12.85 14.84
CA THR A 21 8.72 -11.56 14.21
C THR A 21 10.00 -11.64 13.38
N ARG A 22 11.03 -12.36 13.85
CA ARG A 22 12.25 -12.59 13.09
C ARG A 22 12.02 -13.43 11.83
N ALA A 23 11.18 -14.43 11.89
CA ALA A 23 10.78 -15.22 10.72
C ALA A 23 10.04 -14.35 9.69
N LEU A 24 9.10 -13.52 10.14
CA LEU A 24 8.38 -12.58 9.26
C LEU A 24 9.29 -11.51 8.63
N GLU A 25 10.31 -11.02 9.36
CA GLU A 25 11.34 -10.14 8.84
C GLU A 25 12.07 -10.80 7.67
N MET A 26 12.56 -12.04 7.85
CA MET A 26 13.31 -12.79 6.83
C MET A 26 12.45 -13.10 5.59
N VAL A 27 11.21 -13.51 5.79
CA VAL A 27 10.26 -13.76 4.69
C VAL A 27 10.00 -12.47 3.90
N SER A 28 9.78 -11.36 4.60
CA SER A 28 9.56 -10.06 3.93
C SER A 28 10.79 -9.60 3.15
N ALA A 29 11.99 -9.77 3.69
CA ALA A 29 13.25 -9.46 3.02
C ALA A 29 13.42 -10.26 1.71
N SER A 30 13.06 -11.54 1.71
CA SER A 30 13.08 -12.37 0.50
C SER A 30 12.06 -11.89 -0.55
N LYS A 31 10.86 -11.49 -0.11
CA LYS A 31 9.78 -11.04 -1.01
C LYS A 31 10.03 -9.66 -1.64
N ILE A 32 10.70 -8.76 -0.93
CA ILE A 32 11.07 -7.43 -1.47
C ILE A 32 11.85 -7.58 -2.78
N ARG A 33 12.84 -8.46 -2.83
CA ARG A 33 13.67 -8.63 -4.04
C ARG A 33 12.83 -9.00 -5.26
N LYS A 34 11.92 -9.96 -5.10
CA LYS A 34 11.01 -10.39 -6.17
C LYS A 34 10.02 -9.29 -6.58
N ALA A 35 9.51 -8.53 -5.61
CA ALA A 35 8.61 -7.42 -5.88
C ALA A 35 9.31 -6.29 -6.66
N GLN A 36 10.55 -5.95 -6.29
CA GLN A 36 11.37 -4.95 -7.00
C GLN A 36 11.69 -5.37 -8.44
N GLU A 37 12.00 -6.64 -8.66
CA GLU A 37 12.28 -7.17 -10.00
C GLU A 37 11.05 -7.01 -10.91
N ARG A 38 9.87 -7.39 -10.43
CA ARG A 38 8.61 -7.21 -11.15
C ARG A 38 8.29 -5.75 -11.45
N MET A 39 8.45 -4.89 -10.46
CA MET A 39 8.26 -3.45 -10.61
C MET A 39 9.17 -2.88 -11.71
N ARG A 40 10.43 -3.33 -11.78
CA ARG A 40 11.38 -2.91 -12.83
C ARG A 40 10.98 -3.43 -14.21
N THR A 41 10.49 -4.66 -14.29
CA THR A 41 10.09 -5.30 -15.55
C THR A 41 8.84 -4.65 -16.16
N SER A 42 7.93 -4.11 -15.35
CA SER A 42 6.70 -3.46 -15.85
C SER A 42 6.91 -2.02 -16.33
N ARG A 43 7.91 -1.29 -15.82
CA ARG A 43 8.18 0.12 -16.16
C ARG A 43 8.38 0.42 -17.66
N PRO A 44 9.16 -0.36 -18.41
CA PRO A 44 9.38 -0.08 -19.85
C PRO A 44 8.09 -0.10 -20.66
N TYR A 45 7.15 -1.00 -20.31
CA TYR A 45 5.86 -1.10 -21.01
C TYR A 45 5.02 0.17 -20.82
N ALA A 46 4.87 0.64 -19.59
CA ALA A 46 4.15 1.87 -19.30
C ALA A 46 4.80 3.10 -19.98
N HIS A 47 6.14 3.14 -20.04
CA HIS A 47 6.86 4.22 -20.72
C HIS A 47 6.63 4.19 -22.23
N ALA A 48 6.70 3.03 -22.87
CA ALA A 48 6.44 2.89 -24.29
C ALA A 48 5.01 3.29 -24.67
N MET A 49 4.01 2.85 -23.87
CA MET A 49 2.63 3.25 -24.09
C MET A 49 2.42 4.76 -23.95
N LYS A 50 3.06 5.39 -22.98
CA LYS A 50 3.01 6.85 -22.80
C LYS A 50 3.53 7.59 -24.04
N GLN A 51 4.60 7.11 -24.65
CA GLN A 51 5.13 7.70 -25.88
C GLN A 51 4.13 7.56 -27.03
N VAL A 52 3.55 6.36 -27.22
CA VAL A 52 2.53 6.13 -28.25
C VAL A 52 1.33 7.06 -28.10
N ILE A 53 0.84 7.26 -26.87
CA ILE A 53 -0.29 8.17 -26.59
C ILE A 53 0.09 9.62 -26.95
N GLY A 54 1.30 10.06 -26.60
CA GLY A 54 1.78 11.40 -26.95
C GLY A 54 1.76 11.63 -28.47
N HIS A 55 2.28 10.67 -29.24
CA HIS A 55 2.27 10.76 -30.71
C HIS A 55 0.85 10.71 -31.30
N LEU A 56 -0.04 9.85 -30.77
CA LEU A 56 -1.42 9.76 -31.22
C LEU A 56 -2.23 11.02 -30.94
N ALA A 57 -2.01 11.64 -29.76
CA ALA A 57 -2.68 12.88 -29.40
C ALA A 57 -2.22 14.08 -30.25
N GLU A 58 -0.95 14.09 -30.68
CA GLU A 58 -0.42 15.12 -31.57
C GLU A 58 -0.84 14.93 -33.03
N ALA A 59 -0.91 13.68 -33.49
CA ALA A 59 -1.24 13.35 -34.87
C ALA A 59 -2.73 13.55 -35.20
N ASN A 60 -3.61 13.57 -34.22
CA ASN A 60 -5.06 13.59 -34.42
C ASN A 60 -5.72 14.81 -33.75
N THR A 61 -5.47 15.99 -34.34
CA THR A 61 -5.98 17.28 -33.83
C THR A 61 -7.51 17.41 -33.88
N ASP A 62 -8.18 16.63 -34.73
CA ASP A 62 -9.63 16.68 -34.93
C ASP A 62 -10.42 15.81 -33.95
N TYR A 63 -9.78 14.79 -33.34
CA TYR A 63 -10.39 13.88 -32.37
C TYR A 63 -9.75 14.08 -31.01
N GLN A 64 -10.53 14.66 -30.08
CA GLN A 64 -10.13 14.77 -28.69
C GLN A 64 -10.73 13.62 -27.87
N HIS A 65 -9.88 12.68 -27.44
CA HIS A 65 -10.34 11.60 -26.59
C HIS A 65 -10.82 12.13 -25.23
N PRO A 66 -12.00 11.69 -24.71
CA PRO A 66 -12.54 12.18 -23.43
C PRO A 66 -11.59 12.10 -22.25
N PHE A 67 -10.66 11.14 -22.26
CA PHE A 67 -9.66 10.95 -21.19
C PHE A 67 -8.48 11.94 -21.24
N LEU A 68 -8.39 12.74 -22.30
CA LEU A 68 -7.34 13.77 -22.45
C LEU A 68 -7.85 15.19 -22.17
N VAL A 69 -9.16 15.37 -22.10
CA VAL A 69 -9.79 16.69 -21.96
C VAL A 69 -10.12 16.98 -20.51
N GLU A 70 -9.63 18.10 -19.99
CA GLU A 70 -10.04 18.58 -18.66
C GLU A 70 -11.49 19.06 -18.67
N ARG A 71 -12.21 18.79 -17.59
CA ARG A 71 -13.58 19.28 -17.38
C ARG A 71 -13.54 20.59 -16.60
N ASP A 72 -14.28 21.58 -17.06
CA ASP A 72 -14.34 22.92 -16.47
C ASP A 72 -14.84 22.90 -15.02
N LYS A 73 -15.76 21.98 -14.71
CA LYS A 73 -16.35 21.83 -13.38
C LYS A 73 -16.10 20.43 -12.83
N VAL A 74 -15.59 20.38 -11.62
CA VAL A 74 -15.40 19.14 -10.86
C VAL A 74 -16.49 19.06 -9.80
N ALA A 75 -17.46 18.17 -10.01
CA ALA A 75 -18.54 17.90 -9.06
C ALA A 75 -18.31 16.61 -8.27
N ARG A 76 -17.59 15.64 -8.87
CA ARG A 76 -17.29 14.35 -8.23
C ARG A 76 -15.89 13.86 -8.61
N VAL A 77 -15.18 13.31 -7.62
CA VAL A 77 -13.83 12.76 -7.78
C VAL A 77 -13.84 11.26 -7.46
N GLY A 78 -13.18 10.48 -8.30
CA GLY A 78 -12.96 9.04 -8.09
C GLY A 78 -11.58 8.76 -7.53
N TYR A 79 -11.50 7.87 -6.55
CA TYR A 79 -10.23 7.37 -6.02
C TYR A 79 -10.11 5.86 -6.20
N ILE A 80 -8.99 5.41 -6.76
CA ILE A 80 -8.55 4.02 -6.74
C ILE A 80 -7.51 3.90 -5.62
N VAL A 81 -7.90 3.34 -4.49
CA VAL A 81 -7.06 3.28 -3.27
C VAL A 81 -6.43 1.91 -3.13
N ILE A 82 -5.11 1.87 -3.16
CA ILE A 82 -4.32 0.64 -3.07
C ILE A 82 -3.75 0.50 -1.65
N SER A 83 -4.00 -0.64 -1.03
CA SER A 83 -3.51 -0.99 0.28
C SER A 83 -3.03 -2.44 0.34
N SER A 84 -2.49 -2.86 1.48
CA SER A 84 -2.17 -4.26 1.71
C SER A 84 -3.41 -5.10 2.07
N ASP A 85 -3.33 -6.40 1.81
CA ASP A 85 -4.31 -7.36 2.33
C ASP A 85 -4.03 -7.71 3.81
N ARG A 86 -2.75 -7.80 4.17
CA ARG A 86 -2.31 -8.24 5.49
C ARG A 86 -1.81 -7.07 6.34
N GLY A 87 -1.82 -7.25 7.65
CA GLY A 87 -1.28 -6.30 8.61
C GLY A 87 0.22 -6.46 8.85
N LEU A 88 0.67 -5.92 9.97
CA LEU A 88 2.06 -5.96 10.46
C LEU A 88 3.07 -5.22 9.56
N ALA A 89 2.59 -4.27 8.76
CA ALA A 89 3.40 -3.40 7.91
C ALA A 89 3.64 -2.00 8.52
N GLY A 90 3.71 -1.93 9.85
CA GLY A 90 3.88 -0.68 10.57
C GLY A 90 2.76 0.33 10.30
N GLY A 91 3.13 1.57 10.06
CA GLY A 91 2.20 2.67 9.76
C GLY A 91 1.81 2.83 8.29
N LEU A 92 2.23 1.92 7.39
CA LEU A 92 2.08 2.08 5.94
C LEU A 92 0.67 2.48 5.52
N ASN A 93 -0.32 1.64 5.82
CA ASN A 93 -1.71 1.89 5.43
C ASN A 93 -2.33 3.07 6.20
N ASN A 94 -2.08 3.17 7.50
CA ASN A 94 -2.64 4.23 8.32
C ASN A 94 -2.16 5.63 7.91
N ASN A 95 -0.91 5.75 7.50
CA ASN A 95 -0.35 7.01 7.01
C ASN A 95 -0.97 7.41 5.66
N LEU A 96 -1.17 6.45 4.76
CA LEU A 96 -1.87 6.65 3.49
C LEU A 96 -3.31 7.10 3.73
N PHE A 97 -4.06 6.37 4.55
CA PHE A 97 -5.47 6.66 4.83
C PHE A 97 -5.66 8.01 5.52
N ARG A 98 -4.77 8.38 6.45
CA ARG A 98 -4.82 9.70 7.10
C ARG A 98 -4.68 10.84 6.11
N LYS A 99 -3.74 10.73 5.17
CA LYS A 99 -3.56 11.73 4.11
C LYS A 99 -4.78 11.80 3.19
N LEU A 100 -5.28 10.63 2.74
CA LEU A 100 -6.45 10.57 1.89
C LEU A 100 -7.69 11.16 2.55
N LEU A 101 -7.91 10.89 3.85
CA LEU A 101 -9.00 11.52 4.60
C LEU A 101 -8.89 13.05 4.65
N GLY A 102 -7.68 13.58 4.72
CA GLY A 102 -7.44 15.02 4.62
C GLY A 102 -7.91 15.59 3.27
N GLU A 103 -7.56 14.93 2.17
CA GLU A 103 -8.01 15.34 0.83
C GLU A 103 -9.51 15.19 0.63
N ILE A 104 -10.09 14.06 1.06
CA ILE A 104 -11.55 13.84 0.98
C ILE A 104 -12.30 14.95 1.74
N ARG A 105 -11.81 15.35 2.92
CA ARG A 105 -12.41 16.43 3.69
C ARG A 105 -12.37 17.75 2.92
N GLN A 106 -11.24 18.11 2.30
CA GLN A 106 -11.11 19.31 1.50
C GLN A 106 -12.09 19.33 0.31
N PHE A 107 -12.25 18.21 -0.39
CA PHE A 107 -13.22 18.10 -1.48
C PHE A 107 -14.67 18.23 -0.97
N ASN A 108 -15.01 17.59 0.14
CA ASN A 108 -16.33 17.69 0.74
C ASN A 108 -16.66 19.13 1.19
N GLU A 109 -15.68 19.87 1.72
CA GLU A 109 -15.83 21.29 2.08
C GLU A 109 -16.08 22.17 0.86
N GLN A 110 -15.61 21.76 -0.32
CA GLN A 110 -15.86 22.42 -1.59
C GLN A 110 -17.17 21.94 -2.27
N GLY A 111 -17.92 21.04 -1.63
CA GLY A 111 -19.13 20.46 -2.19
C GLY A 111 -18.88 19.42 -3.27
N VAL A 112 -17.65 18.89 -3.38
CA VAL A 112 -17.28 17.83 -4.32
C VAL A 112 -17.50 16.47 -3.67
N GLU A 113 -18.27 15.62 -4.32
CA GLU A 113 -18.52 14.24 -3.86
C GLU A 113 -17.34 13.32 -4.20
N VAL A 114 -17.20 12.22 -3.45
CA VAL A 114 -16.11 11.27 -3.62
C VAL A 114 -16.66 9.85 -3.82
N ASP A 115 -16.30 9.25 -4.93
CA ASP A 115 -16.48 7.81 -5.19
C ASP A 115 -15.16 7.08 -5.01
N MET A 116 -15.21 5.85 -4.52
CA MET A 116 -14.01 5.08 -4.20
C MET A 116 -14.07 3.66 -4.71
N VAL A 117 -12.96 3.22 -5.28
CA VAL A 117 -12.64 1.82 -5.52
C VAL A 117 -11.46 1.44 -4.61
N THR A 118 -11.53 0.29 -3.97
CA THR A 118 -10.47 -0.18 -3.07
C THR A 118 -9.82 -1.45 -3.62
N ILE A 119 -8.50 -1.45 -3.60
CA ILE A 119 -7.65 -2.61 -3.90
C ILE A 119 -6.90 -2.96 -2.61
N GLY A 120 -7.19 -4.15 -2.08
CA GLY A 120 -6.63 -4.63 -0.81
C GLY A 120 -7.59 -4.54 0.37
N GLN A 121 -7.51 -5.56 1.22
CA GLN A 121 -8.42 -5.76 2.35
C GLN A 121 -8.38 -4.62 3.38
N LYS A 122 -7.20 -4.01 3.59
CA LYS A 122 -7.06 -2.95 4.62
C LYS A 122 -7.81 -1.68 4.25
N ALA A 123 -7.75 -1.25 2.98
CA ALA A 123 -8.55 -0.12 2.51
C ALA A 123 -10.05 -0.43 2.54
N SER A 124 -10.45 -1.59 2.02
CA SER A 124 -11.85 -2.02 2.03
C SER A 124 -12.44 -2.04 3.45
N ALA A 125 -11.74 -2.64 4.41
CA ALA A 125 -12.20 -2.70 5.81
C ALA A 125 -12.25 -1.31 6.49
N PHE A 126 -11.32 -0.43 6.16
CA PHE A 126 -11.24 0.91 6.74
C PHE A 126 -12.34 1.82 6.20
N PHE A 127 -12.44 1.96 4.87
CA PHE A 127 -13.35 2.91 4.23
C PHE A 127 -14.83 2.46 4.27
N ARG A 128 -15.09 1.16 4.45
CA ARG A 128 -16.45 0.65 4.70
C ARG A 128 -17.07 1.20 5.99
N ARG A 129 -16.27 1.62 6.95
CA ARG A 129 -16.72 2.23 8.23
C ARG A 129 -16.96 3.73 8.12
N ILE A 130 -16.50 4.35 7.06
CA ILE A 130 -16.60 5.77 6.80
C ILE A 130 -17.66 5.97 5.71
N LYS A 131 -18.44 7.05 5.79
CA LYS A 131 -19.47 7.38 4.81
C LYS A 131 -18.86 7.89 3.49
N VAL A 132 -18.14 7.01 2.79
CA VAL A 132 -17.65 7.25 1.42
C VAL A 132 -18.37 6.29 0.50
N ASN A 133 -18.77 6.76 -0.68
CA ASN A 133 -19.43 5.93 -1.68
C ASN A 133 -18.43 4.95 -2.30
N MET A 134 -18.45 3.69 -1.86
CA MET A 134 -17.57 2.64 -2.33
C MET A 134 -18.23 1.88 -3.48
N VAL A 135 -17.79 2.14 -4.71
CA VAL A 135 -18.37 1.61 -5.95
C VAL A 135 -17.75 0.30 -6.42
N GLY A 136 -16.58 -0.07 -5.87
CA GLY A 136 -15.91 -1.33 -6.20
C GLY A 136 -14.84 -1.71 -5.16
N SER A 137 -14.56 -3.00 -5.08
CA SER A 137 -13.55 -3.53 -4.16
C SER A 137 -12.99 -4.85 -4.67
N VAL A 138 -11.66 -5.00 -4.60
CA VAL A 138 -10.97 -6.27 -4.80
C VAL A 138 -9.95 -6.46 -3.69
N SER A 139 -9.79 -7.69 -3.25
CA SER A 139 -8.85 -8.06 -2.19
C SER A 139 -8.34 -9.48 -2.40
N HIS A 140 -7.38 -9.89 -1.58
CA HIS A 140 -6.77 -11.23 -1.62
C HIS A 140 -5.99 -11.50 -2.91
N LEU A 141 -5.34 -10.46 -3.47
CA LEU A 141 -4.52 -10.55 -4.66
C LEU A 141 -3.19 -11.30 -4.42
N GLY A 142 -2.83 -11.50 -3.15
CA GLY A 142 -1.60 -12.18 -2.76
C GLY A 142 -0.33 -11.35 -3.02
N ASP A 143 0.81 -12.06 -3.01
CA ASP A 143 2.12 -11.42 -3.22
C ASP A 143 2.44 -11.20 -4.72
N LEU A 144 1.63 -11.76 -5.60
CA LEU A 144 1.83 -11.81 -7.05
C LEU A 144 0.55 -11.40 -7.79
N PRO A 145 0.09 -10.15 -7.64
CA PRO A 145 -1.11 -9.68 -8.30
C PRO A 145 -0.95 -9.79 -9.82
N ARG A 146 -2.05 -10.13 -10.50
CA ARG A 146 -2.13 -10.16 -11.96
C ARG A 146 -2.96 -8.98 -12.44
N LEU A 147 -2.65 -8.49 -13.64
CA LEU A 147 -3.43 -7.40 -14.24
C LEU A 147 -4.90 -7.79 -14.41
N ASP A 148 -5.16 -9.03 -14.83
CA ASP A 148 -6.52 -9.56 -15.02
C ASP A 148 -7.40 -9.45 -13.78
N ASP A 149 -6.80 -9.57 -12.58
CA ASP A 149 -7.51 -9.45 -11.31
C ASP A 149 -7.96 -8.00 -11.01
N LEU A 150 -7.36 -7.03 -11.68
CA LEU A 150 -7.60 -5.60 -11.47
C LEU A 150 -8.51 -4.97 -12.52
N VAL A 151 -8.57 -5.54 -13.73
CA VAL A 151 -9.32 -4.97 -14.86
C VAL A 151 -10.76 -4.63 -14.49
N GLY A 152 -11.45 -5.51 -13.75
CA GLY A 152 -12.85 -5.29 -13.35
C GLY A 152 -13.05 -4.03 -12.50
N VAL A 153 -12.21 -3.81 -11.50
CA VAL A 153 -12.34 -2.63 -10.61
C VAL A 153 -11.86 -1.35 -11.27
N ILE A 154 -10.85 -1.44 -12.15
CA ILE A 154 -10.40 -0.30 -12.96
C ILE A 154 -11.52 0.12 -13.89
N LYS A 155 -12.14 -0.84 -14.58
CA LYS A 155 -13.24 -0.58 -15.52
C LYS A 155 -14.40 0.16 -14.87
N VAL A 156 -14.80 -0.19 -13.64
CA VAL A 156 -15.86 0.52 -12.90
C VAL A 156 -15.58 2.03 -12.84
N MET A 157 -14.34 2.42 -12.60
CA MET A 157 -13.96 3.84 -12.50
C MET A 157 -13.86 4.50 -13.89
N LEU A 158 -13.37 3.78 -14.90
CA LEU A 158 -13.30 4.27 -16.27
C LEU A 158 -14.69 4.48 -16.86
N ASP A 159 -15.61 3.54 -16.64
CA ASP A 159 -17.00 3.65 -17.07
C ASP A 159 -17.70 4.85 -16.39
N ALA A 160 -17.49 5.02 -15.08
CA ALA A 160 -18.01 6.17 -14.33
C ALA A 160 -17.49 7.51 -14.88
N TYR A 161 -16.23 7.58 -15.28
CA TYR A 161 -15.66 8.76 -15.91
C TYR A 161 -16.25 9.00 -17.32
N THR A 162 -16.36 7.96 -18.13
CA THR A 162 -16.93 8.03 -19.49
C THR A 162 -18.40 8.47 -19.45
N GLU A 163 -19.18 7.97 -18.49
CA GLU A 163 -20.59 8.33 -18.30
C GLU A 163 -20.80 9.71 -17.66
N GLY A 164 -19.72 10.43 -17.33
CA GLY A 164 -19.80 11.75 -16.70
C GLY A 164 -20.21 11.75 -15.23
N LYS A 165 -20.19 10.58 -14.57
CA LYS A 165 -20.47 10.45 -13.14
C LYS A 165 -19.31 10.93 -12.27
N VAL A 166 -18.09 10.85 -12.79
CA VAL A 166 -16.87 11.26 -12.12
C VAL A 166 -16.07 12.17 -13.06
N ASP A 167 -15.54 13.27 -12.55
CA ASP A 167 -14.86 14.31 -13.34
C ASP A 167 -13.33 14.21 -13.27
N ARG A 168 -12.79 13.61 -12.20
CA ARG A 168 -11.37 13.32 -12.04
C ARG A 168 -11.19 11.96 -11.38
N VAL A 169 -10.14 11.26 -11.76
CA VAL A 169 -9.78 9.97 -11.15
C VAL A 169 -8.33 10.02 -10.69
N PHE A 170 -8.12 9.62 -9.44
CA PHE A 170 -6.80 9.51 -8.83
C PHE A 170 -6.51 8.07 -8.42
N VAL A 171 -5.25 7.64 -8.58
CA VAL A 171 -4.73 6.45 -7.91
C VAL A 171 -3.95 6.87 -6.67
N VAL A 172 -4.20 6.16 -5.57
CA VAL A 172 -3.60 6.43 -4.25
C VAL A 172 -2.90 5.17 -3.77
N TYR A 173 -1.59 5.25 -3.58
CA TYR A 173 -0.75 4.11 -3.26
C TYR A 173 0.51 4.52 -2.48
N ASN A 174 1.26 3.54 -2.00
CA ASN A 174 2.56 3.77 -1.39
C ASN A 174 3.67 3.55 -2.42
N HIS A 175 4.27 4.65 -2.89
CA HIS A 175 5.43 4.62 -3.78
C HIS A 175 6.66 4.08 -3.04
N PHE A 176 7.33 3.13 -3.64
CA PHE A 176 8.54 2.53 -3.12
C PHE A 176 9.76 3.38 -3.46
N VAL A 177 10.28 4.14 -2.49
CA VAL A 177 11.52 4.91 -2.64
C VAL A 177 12.73 4.01 -2.36
N ASN A 178 12.76 3.39 -1.19
CA ASN A 178 13.74 2.40 -0.76
C ASN A 178 13.17 1.57 0.40
N THR A 179 13.95 0.63 0.91
CA THR A 179 13.54 -0.28 1.98
C THR A 179 13.10 0.45 3.26
N MET A 180 13.69 1.60 3.57
CA MET A 180 13.39 2.38 4.78
C MET A 180 12.29 3.41 4.57
N THR A 181 12.06 3.83 3.33
CA THR A 181 11.16 4.94 3.00
C THR A 181 10.14 4.54 1.95
N GLN A 182 8.87 4.65 2.31
CA GLN A 182 7.72 4.52 1.43
C GLN A 182 6.92 5.82 1.51
N LYS A 183 6.51 6.33 0.36
CA LYS A 183 5.82 7.63 0.27
C LYS A 183 4.37 7.41 -0.18
N ALA A 184 3.41 7.86 0.63
CA ALA A 184 2.02 7.94 0.20
C ALA A 184 1.90 8.92 -0.96
N THR A 185 1.47 8.43 -2.11
CA THR A 185 1.43 9.13 -3.40
C THR A 185 0.01 9.17 -3.92
N PHE A 186 -0.34 10.32 -4.49
CA PHE A 186 -1.61 10.62 -5.13
C PHE A 186 -1.29 11.03 -6.55
N GLU A 187 -1.76 10.27 -7.51
CA GLU A 187 -1.46 10.49 -8.92
C GLU A 187 -2.75 10.58 -9.72
N GLN A 188 -2.91 11.65 -10.48
CA GLN A 188 -4.07 11.81 -11.34
C GLN A 188 -3.97 10.83 -12.52
N LEU A 189 -5.00 10.01 -12.68
CA LEU A 189 -5.15 9.10 -13.82
C LEU A 189 -5.99 9.73 -14.92
N LEU A 190 -7.08 10.40 -14.55
CA LEU A 190 -7.99 11.04 -15.49
C LEU A 190 -8.41 12.43 -15.01
N PRO A 191 -8.49 13.40 -15.95
CA PRO A 191 -7.94 13.31 -17.31
C PRO A 191 -6.45 13.04 -17.27
N LEU A 192 -5.92 12.39 -18.29
CA LEU A 192 -4.47 12.14 -18.38
C LEU A 192 -3.76 13.49 -18.48
N PRO A 193 -2.80 13.76 -17.60
CA PRO A 193 -2.04 15.00 -17.66
C PRO A 193 -1.27 15.05 -18.98
N PRO A 194 -1.23 16.24 -19.64
CA PRO A 194 -0.51 16.41 -20.89
C PRO A 194 0.95 15.95 -20.71
N SER A 195 1.44 15.16 -21.67
CA SER A 195 2.79 14.62 -21.64
C SER A 195 3.79 15.78 -21.68
N ARG A 196 4.38 16.14 -20.54
CA ARG A 196 5.52 17.11 -20.46
C ARG A 196 6.83 16.52 -20.96
N THR A 197 6.81 15.43 -21.67
CA THR A 197 7.99 14.92 -22.34
C THR A 197 8.14 15.71 -23.61
N GLY A 198 9.16 16.58 -23.68
CA GLY A 198 9.72 17.01 -24.94
C GLY A 198 10.21 15.79 -25.69
N VAL A 199 9.31 15.08 -26.32
CA VAL A 199 9.65 14.07 -27.32
C VAL A 199 10.22 14.85 -28.49
N PRO A 200 11.44 14.61 -28.96
CA PRO A 200 11.89 15.16 -30.21
C PRO A 200 10.84 14.81 -31.25
N SER A 201 10.32 15.80 -31.95
CA SER A 201 9.43 15.59 -33.09
C SER A 201 10.20 14.81 -34.14
N HIS A 202 10.14 13.49 -34.06
CA HIS A 202 10.52 12.64 -35.16
C HIS A 202 9.23 12.39 -35.93
N ASP A 203 9.24 12.80 -37.19
CA ASP A 203 8.20 12.54 -38.18
C ASP A 203 8.14 11.02 -38.44
N TRP A 204 7.49 10.29 -37.57
CA TRP A 204 7.15 8.89 -37.78
C TRP A 204 5.70 8.86 -38.24
N ASP A 205 5.50 8.61 -39.54
CA ASP A 205 4.17 8.29 -40.08
C ASP A 205 3.79 6.87 -39.63
N TYR A 206 2.96 6.79 -38.58
CA TYR A 206 2.37 5.53 -38.18
C TYR A 206 1.17 5.22 -39.06
N LEU A 207 1.11 4.01 -39.61
CA LEU A 207 -0.11 3.46 -40.20
C LEU A 207 -1.02 2.94 -39.08
N TYR A 208 -2.19 3.55 -38.92
CA TYR A 208 -3.18 3.16 -37.94
C TYR A 208 -4.28 2.32 -38.59
N GLU A 209 -4.46 1.07 -38.11
CA GLU A 209 -5.55 0.19 -38.55
C GLU A 209 -6.38 -0.24 -37.33
N PRO A 210 -7.74 -0.19 -37.34
CA PRO A 210 -8.58 0.22 -38.48
C PRO A 210 -8.72 1.74 -38.66
N ASP A 211 -8.61 2.53 -37.59
CA ASP A 211 -8.61 4.00 -37.62
C ASP A 211 -7.89 4.56 -36.36
N PRO A 212 -7.37 5.79 -36.40
CA PRO A 212 -6.62 6.39 -35.31
C PRO A 212 -7.41 6.52 -34.00
N ALA A 213 -8.71 6.78 -34.07
CA ALA A 213 -9.56 6.98 -32.88
C ALA A 213 -9.76 5.67 -32.11
N ALA A 214 -10.05 4.58 -32.81
CA ALA A 214 -10.20 3.25 -32.20
C ALA A 214 -8.89 2.74 -31.58
N VAL A 215 -7.77 2.99 -32.26
CA VAL A 215 -6.43 2.65 -31.74
C VAL A 215 -6.13 3.45 -30.49
N LEU A 216 -6.42 4.75 -30.48
CA LEU A 216 -6.20 5.64 -29.33
C LEU A 216 -7.01 5.21 -28.14
N ASP A 217 -8.31 4.91 -28.30
CA ASP A 217 -9.19 4.44 -27.24
C ASP A 217 -8.65 3.17 -26.56
N HIS A 218 -8.26 2.20 -27.38
CA HIS A 218 -7.69 0.95 -26.88
C HIS A 218 -6.36 1.16 -26.15
N VAL A 219 -5.45 1.96 -26.70
CA VAL A 219 -4.13 2.20 -26.13
C VAL A 219 -4.22 3.00 -24.84
N ILE A 220 -5.10 4.02 -24.76
CA ILE A 220 -5.31 4.81 -23.54
C ILE A 220 -5.85 3.93 -22.41
N THR A 221 -6.83 3.09 -22.70
CA THR A 221 -7.39 2.16 -21.70
C THR A 221 -6.30 1.23 -21.16
N ARG A 222 -5.52 0.60 -22.03
CA ARG A 222 -4.41 -0.26 -21.63
C ARG A 222 -3.31 0.47 -20.87
N TYR A 223 -3.06 1.71 -21.21
CA TYR A 223 -2.11 2.55 -20.49
C TYR A 223 -2.57 2.82 -19.06
N ILE A 224 -3.83 3.19 -18.86
CA ILE A 224 -4.38 3.42 -17.51
C ILE A 224 -4.34 2.13 -16.69
N GLU A 225 -4.74 0.99 -17.27
CA GLU A 225 -4.61 -0.31 -16.61
C GLU A 225 -3.16 -0.60 -16.19
N SER A 226 -2.20 -0.28 -17.04
CA SER A 226 -0.78 -0.47 -16.75
C SER A 226 -0.27 0.45 -15.65
N LEU A 227 -0.75 1.70 -15.56
CA LEU A 227 -0.42 2.64 -14.49
C LEU A 227 -0.95 2.15 -13.13
N VAL A 228 -2.19 1.70 -13.08
CA VAL A 228 -2.77 1.13 -11.85
C VAL A 228 -2.03 -0.14 -11.45
N TYR A 229 -1.71 -1.01 -12.40
CA TYR A 229 -0.93 -2.22 -12.15
C TYR A 229 0.46 -1.89 -11.60
N GLN A 230 1.15 -0.91 -12.17
CA GLN A 230 2.43 -0.42 -11.67
C GLN A 230 2.30 0.09 -10.23
N ALA A 231 1.26 0.86 -9.92
CA ALA A 231 0.99 1.36 -8.57
C ALA A 231 0.74 0.21 -7.58
N VAL A 232 0.06 -0.86 -7.99
CA VAL A 232 -0.13 -2.08 -7.18
C VAL A 232 1.21 -2.77 -6.91
N LEU A 233 2.08 -2.93 -7.92
CA LEU A 233 3.40 -3.53 -7.74
C LEU A 233 4.29 -2.71 -6.80
N GLU A 234 4.24 -1.38 -6.91
CA GLU A 234 4.96 -0.49 -6.00
C GLU A 234 4.44 -0.57 -4.56
N ASN A 235 3.12 -0.66 -4.40
CA ASN A 235 2.51 -0.85 -3.09
C ASN A 235 2.88 -2.21 -2.47
N VAL A 236 2.97 -3.28 -3.25
CA VAL A 236 3.42 -4.60 -2.78
C VAL A 236 4.88 -4.55 -2.32
N ALA A 237 5.76 -3.90 -3.08
CA ALA A 237 7.15 -3.71 -2.68
C ALA A 237 7.26 -2.88 -1.38
N SER A 238 6.47 -1.79 -1.28
CA SER A 238 6.36 -0.95 -0.09
C SER A 238 5.84 -1.71 1.12
N GLU A 239 4.86 -2.58 0.94
CA GLU A 239 4.29 -3.44 1.99
C GLU A 239 5.34 -4.39 2.57
N HIS A 240 6.10 -5.09 1.71
CA HIS A 240 7.14 -6.00 2.18
C HIS A 240 8.28 -5.25 2.87
N ALA A 241 8.67 -4.08 2.37
CA ALA A 241 9.69 -3.24 2.99
C ALA A 241 9.24 -2.75 4.39
N ALA A 242 8.05 -2.18 4.48
CA ALA A 242 7.49 -1.71 5.74
C ALA A 242 7.32 -2.84 6.77
N ARG A 243 6.88 -4.02 6.33
CA ARG A 243 6.76 -5.19 7.20
C ARG A 243 8.12 -5.67 7.68
N MET A 244 9.13 -5.73 6.83
CA MET A 244 10.50 -6.11 7.23
C MET A 244 11.02 -5.18 8.33
N VAL A 245 10.92 -3.87 8.15
CA VAL A 245 11.37 -2.87 9.13
C VAL A 245 10.58 -2.97 10.44
N ALA A 246 9.25 -3.10 10.36
CA ALA A 246 8.40 -3.24 11.53
C ALA A 246 8.68 -4.52 12.32
N MET A 247 8.92 -5.65 11.64
CA MET A 247 9.23 -6.92 12.28
C MET A 247 10.63 -6.93 12.90
N LYS A 248 11.60 -6.28 12.27
CA LYS A 248 12.94 -6.06 12.86
C LYS A 248 12.81 -5.27 14.16
N ALA A 249 12.13 -4.14 14.14
CA ALA A 249 11.92 -3.33 15.34
C ALA A 249 11.18 -4.11 16.45
N ALA A 250 10.18 -4.91 16.08
CA ALA A 250 9.48 -5.76 17.03
C ALA A 250 10.38 -6.85 17.65
N SER A 251 11.26 -7.47 16.85
CA SER A 251 12.25 -8.45 17.33
C SER A 251 13.25 -7.82 18.29
N ASP A 252 13.76 -6.63 17.97
CA ASP A 252 14.72 -5.90 18.80
C ASP A 252 14.08 -5.48 20.14
N ASN A 253 12.84 -4.98 20.10
CA ASN A 253 12.08 -4.65 21.31
C ASN A 253 11.77 -5.88 22.16
N ALA A 254 11.43 -7.01 21.54
CA ALA A 254 11.23 -8.27 22.25
C ALA A 254 12.52 -8.74 22.97
N SER A 255 13.69 -8.58 22.34
CA SER A 255 14.98 -8.89 22.98
C SER A 255 15.20 -8.06 24.25
N LYS A 256 15.03 -6.72 24.14
CA LYS A 256 15.16 -5.82 25.31
C LYS A 256 14.19 -6.16 26.43
N LEU A 257 12.96 -6.54 26.08
CA LEU A 257 11.95 -6.93 27.07
C LEU A 257 12.33 -8.25 27.76
N ILE A 258 12.88 -9.22 27.03
CA ILE A 258 13.39 -10.47 27.60
C ILE A 258 14.50 -10.18 28.63
N ASP A 259 15.46 -9.34 28.28
CA ASP A 259 16.57 -8.98 29.19
C ASP A 259 16.04 -8.31 30.47
N THR A 260 15.10 -7.38 30.32
CA THR A 260 14.45 -6.72 31.47
C THR A 260 13.71 -7.73 32.35
N LEU A 261 12.90 -8.61 31.76
CA LEU A 261 12.14 -9.61 32.48
C LEU A 261 13.08 -10.64 33.17
N GLN A 262 14.22 -10.94 32.57
CA GLN A 262 15.24 -11.83 33.17
C GLN A 262 15.83 -11.22 34.44
N LEU A 263 16.13 -9.91 34.43
CA LEU A 263 16.61 -9.19 35.61
C LEU A 263 15.55 -9.20 36.73
N VAL A 264 14.29 -8.95 36.37
CA VAL A 264 13.17 -8.98 37.36
C VAL A 264 13.00 -10.40 37.93
N TYR A 265 13.08 -11.41 37.09
CA TYR A 265 13.02 -12.81 37.52
C TYR A 265 14.14 -13.18 38.50
N ASN A 266 15.39 -12.80 38.16
CA ASN A 266 16.55 -13.08 39.02
C ASN A 266 16.43 -12.39 40.40
N LYS A 267 15.98 -11.11 40.40
CA LYS A 267 15.72 -10.39 41.69
C LYS A 267 14.63 -11.05 42.52
N ALA A 268 13.51 -11.43 41.87
CA ALA A 268 12.41 -12.10 42.56
C ALA A 268 12.81 -13.47 43.11
N SER A 269 13.64 -14.22 42.35
CA SER A 269 14.16 -15.52 42.78
C SER A 269 15.15 -15.37 43.96
N GLN A 270 16.06 -14.38 43.91
CA GLN A 270 16.97 -14.09 45.02
C GLN A 270 16.23 -13.67 46.29
N ALA A 271 15.22 -12.80 46.17
CA ALA A 271 14.40 -12.40 47.30
C ALA A 271 13.66 -13.59 47.96
N ALA A 272 13.09 -14.48 47.13
CA ALA A 272 12.43 -15.69 47.63
C ALA A 272 13.39 -16.63 48.35
N ILE A 273 14.60 -16.86 47.81
CA ILE A 273 15.61 -17.69 48.43
C ILE A 273 16.06 -17.06 49.79
N THR A 274 16.29 -15.75 49.81
CA THR A 274 16.68 -15.03 51.03
C THR A 274 15.58 -15.15 52.11
N GLN A 275 14.31 -15.04 51.69
CA GLN A 275 13.17 -15.20 52.59
C GLN A 275 13.12 -16.64 53.15
N GLU A 276 13.25 -17.66 52.30
CA GLU A 276 13.26 -19.06 52.75
C GLU A 276 14.40 -19.35 53.72
N ILE A 277 15.60 -18.84 53.43
CA ILE A 277 16.74 -18.96 54.34
C ILE A 277 16.45 -18.27 55.67
N SER A 278 15.87 -17.05 55.66
CA SER A 278 15.54 -16.32 56.88
C SER A 278 14.47 -17.04 57.72
N GLU A 279 13.50 -17.65 57.06
CA GLU A 279 12.47 -18.46 57.75
C GLU A 279 13.07 -19.73 58.37
N ILE A 280 13.99 -20.43 57.68
CA ILE A 280 14.67 -21.61 58.23
C ILE A 280 15.55 -21.22 59.41
N VAL A 281 16.33 -20.16 59.33
CA VAL A 281 17.22 -19.68 60.42
C VAL A 281 16.38 -19.20 61.59
N GLY A 282 15.29 -18.45 61.35
CA GLY A 282 14.39 -17.99 62.38
C GLY A 282 13.65 -19.15 63.10
N GLY A 283 13.25 -20.16 62.36
CA GLY A 283 12.65 -21.37 62.88
C GLY A 283 13.61 -22.19 63.74
N ALA A 284 14.88 -22.30 63.31
CA ALA A 284 15.92 -23.03 64.06
C ALA A 284 16.33 -22.27 65.36
N ALA A 285 16.19 -20.98 65.43
CA ALA A 285 16.48 -20.19 66.65
C ALA A 285 15.31 -20.16 67.65
N ALA A 286 14.15 -20.66 67.25
CA ALA A 286 12.92 -20.72 68.10
C ALA A 286 12.73 -22.09 68.79
N VAL A 287 13.56 -23.06 68.47
CA VAL A 287 13.64 -24.37 69.11
C VAL A 287 14.84 -24.43 70.05
#